data_aad20dc775ab4316d84d7716ad9b7049
#
_entry.id   aad20dc775ab4316d84d7716ad9b7049
#
_cell.length_a   1.000
_cell.length_b   1.000
_cell.length_c   1.000
_cell.angle_alpha   90.00
_cell.angle_beta   90.00
_cell.angle_gamma   90.00
#
_symmetry.space_group_name_H-M   'P 1'
#
loop_
_entity.id
_entity.type
_entity.pdbx_description
1 polymer ?
#
loop_
_entity_poly.entity_id
_entity_poly.type
_entity_poly.pdbx_seq_one_letter_code
_entity_poly.pdbx_strand_id
1 'polypeptide(L)'
;MKKLFLFVLTAMMICSCSKSETEDNPNPNPESSVTGMWLTPDALTFESTGGSETVWLNLNYSGTSTNAQWKLTGGESWCTASKTSGGDNEQITFEVTENNDPDERNATFTFTCGSVSTKLVVTQKQKDALTVTSSKIEMDSNGGIAIVEVKANIDYEYEIGKDCKDWVTLKETRALQTTMLSFDVAQNTDFEKREGTITVFSDGLSETITIYQAGEKPTIVPVSYTHLT
;
A
#
# COMPACT_ATOMS: atom_id res chain seq x y z
N MET A 1 -17.23 -6.30 -56.33
CA MET A 1 -16.62 -6.10 -57.63
C MET A 1 -15.15 -5.86 -57.47
N LYS A 2 -14.33 -6.89 -57.83
CA LYS A 2 -13.15 -6.85 -58.71
C LYS A 2 -12.02 -5.90 -58.23
N LYS A 3 -10.74 -6.28 -58.12
CA LYS A 3 -9.92 -7.32 -58.75
C LYS A 3 -8.64 -7.56 -57.95
N LEU A 4 -8.30 -8.83 -57.88
CA LEU A 4 -7.02 -9.45 -57.60
C LEU A 4 -5.99 -9.06 -58.66
N PHE A 5 -4.74 -8.71 -58.25
CA PHE A 5 -3.58 -8.74 -59.14
C PHE A 5 -2.42 -9.47 -58.44
N LEU A 6 -2.20 -10.64 -58.90
CA LEU A 6 -1.08 -11.55 -58.64
C LEU A 6 0.02 -11.20 -59.65
N PHE A 7 1.23 -10.82 -59.19
CA PHE A 7 2.42 -10.78 -60.07
C PHE A 7 3.43 -11.81 -59.55
N VAL A 8 3.52 -12.87 -60.30
CA VAL A 8 4.60 -13.87 -60.25
C VAL A 8 5.68 -13.34 -61.16
N LEU A 9 6.89 -13.14 -60.67
CA LEU A 9 8.06 -12.92 -61.52
C LEU A 9 9.13 -13.95 -61.15
N THR A 10 9.26 -14.91 -62.02
CA THR A 10 10.32 -15.91 -62.11
C THR A 10 11.56 -15.23 -62.68
N ALA A 11 12.69 -15.30 -62.03
CA ALA A 11 13.98 -14.97 -62.60
C ALA A 11 15.03 -16.03 -62.27
N MET A 12 15.66 -16.40 -63.29
CA MET A 12 16.50 -17.53 -63.63
C MET A 12 17.85 -17.49 -62.94
N MET A 13 18.33 -18.64 -62.50
CA MET A 13 19.71 -18.91 -62.09
C MET A 13 20.70 -18.62 -63.23
N ILE A 14 21.76 -17.95 -62.87
CA ILE A 14 23.06 -18.08 -63.55
C ILE A 14 24.09 -18.49 -62.55
N CYS A 15 24.57 -19.71 -62.69
CA CYS A 15 25.70 -20.28 -61.98
C CYS A 15 26.97 -19.75 -62.59
N SER A 16 27.74 -18.95 -61.88
CA SER A 16 29.11 -18.61 -62.20
C SER A 16 30.01 -19.11 -61.10
N CYS A 17 30.72 -20.19 -61.35
CA CYS A 17 31.78 -20.71 -60.52
C CYS A 17 33.02 -19.83 -60.74
N SER A 18 33.46 -19.08 -59.75
CA SER A 18 34.85 -18.58 -59.68
C SER A 18 35.40 -19.04 -58.32
N LYS A 19 36.38 -19.93 -58.41
CA LYS A 19 37.28 -20.25 -57.26
C LYS A 19 37.99 -18.98 -56.86
N SER A 20 37.78 -18.52 -55.66
CA SER A 20 38.70 -17.64 -54.96
C SER A 20 39.10 -18.29 -53.65
N GLU A 21 40.39 -18.26 -53.42
CA GLU A 21 41.12 -18.91 -52.35
C GLU A 21 40.55 -18.53 -50.98
N THR A 22 40.39 -19.52 -50.13
CA THR A 22 40.14 -19.39 -48.72
C THR A 22 41.32 -18.72 -48.06
N GLU A 23 41.22 -17.43 -47.80
CA GLU A 23 41.95 -16.86 -46.67
C GLU A 23 41.30 -17.42 -45.42
N ASP A 24 42.03 -18.35 -44.80
CA ASP A 24 41.84 -18.82 -43.45
C ASP A 24 41.96 -17.58 -42.55
N ASN A 25 40.87 -16.97 -42.19
CA ASN A 25 40.83 -15.93 -41.16
C ASN A 25 40.71 -16.64 -39.81
N PRO A 26 41.84 -16.83 -39.08
CA PRO A 26 41.77 -17.49 -37.82
C PRO A 26 41.21 -16.53 -36.79
N ASN A 27 40.10 -16.88 -36.29
CA ASN A 27 39.53 -16.39 -35.06
C ASN A 27 38.29 -15.47 -35.21
N PRO A 28 37.09 -16.01 -35.21
CA PRO A 28 35.98 -15.17 -34.78
C PRO A 28 36.28 -14.77 -33.34
N ASN A 29 36.63 -13.50 -33.17
CA ASN A 29 36.64 -12.88 -31.84
C ASN A 29 35.36 -13.32 -31.13
N PRO A 30 35.43 -14.00 -29.97
CA PRO A 30 34.21 -14.50 -29.32
C PRO A 30 33.28 -13.32 -29.12
N GLU A 31 32.09 -13.40 -29.71
CA GLU A 31 31.08 -12.38 -29.53
C GLU A 31 30.87 -12.19 -28.03
N SER A 32 31.12 -10.98 -27.57
CA SER A 32 30.88 -10.63 -26.19
C SER A 32 29.39 -10.78 -25.87
N SER A 33 29.07 -11.62 -24.92
CA SER A 33 27.71 -11.82 -24.44
C SER A 33 27.57 -11.37 -23.01
N VAL A 34 26.42 -10.83 -22.65
CA VAL A 34 26.08 -10.54 -21.28
C VAL A 34 25.83 -11.84 -20.55
N THR A 35 26.54 -12.08 -19.45
CA THR A 35 26.48 -13.31 -18.65
C THR A 35 25.77 -13.12 -17.31
N GLY A 36 25.57 -11.87 -16.90
CA GLY A 36 24.86 -11.54 -15.65
C GLY A 36 24.33 -10.12 -15.66
N MET A 37 23.31 -9.88 -14.84
CA MET A 37 22.70 -8.59 -14.62
C MET A 37 22.21 -8.52 -13.18
N TRP A 38 22.48 -7.43 -12.49
CA TRP A 38 21.98 -7.21 -11.14
C TRP A 38 21.69 -5.72 -10.89
N LEU A 39 20.87 -5.48 -9.88
CA LEU A 39 20.45 -4.16 -9.42
C LEU A 39 20.98 -3.89 -8.02
N THR A 40 21.25 -2.61 -7.72
CA THR A 40 21.64 -2.17 -6.39
C THR A 40 20.95 -0.83 -6.08
N PRO A 41 20.01 -0.77 -5.14
CA PRO A 41 19.37 -1.92 -4.47
C PRO A 41 18.56 -2.79 -5.44
N ASP A 42 18.19 -4.01 -5.04
CA ASP A 42 17.38 -4.97 -5.82
C ASP A 42 15.88 -4.87 -5.58
N ALA A 43 15.49 -4.05 -4.61
CA ALA A 43 14.10 -3.69 -4.31
C ALA A 43 14.04 -2.24 -3.79
N LEU A 44 12.90 -1.58 -3.97
CA LEU A 44 12.62 -0.25 -3.43
C LEU A 44 11.35 -0.27 -2.58
N THR A 45 11.37 0.49 -1.49
CA THR A 45 10.19 0.69 -0.64
C THR A 45 9.96 2.19 -0.43
N PHE A 46 8.75 2.64 -0.71
CA PHE A 46 8.34 4.02 -0.53
C PHE A 46 7.28 4.14 0.56
N GLU A 47 7.28 5.27 1.25
CA GLU A 47 6.17 5.68 2.08
C GLU A 47 4.95 6.05 1.21
N SER A 48 3.77 6.17 1.82
CA SER A 48 2.54 6.53 1.10
C SER A 48 2.64 7.86 0.36
N THR A 49 3.46 8.79 0.83
CA THR A 49 3.68 10.09 0.19
C THR A 49 4.39 10.01 -1.16
N GLY A 50 4.97 8.85 -1.49
CA GLY A 50 5.78 8.69 -2.71
C GLY A 50 7.16 9.33 -2.60
N GLY A 51 7.73 9.66 -3.74
CA GLY A 51 9.06 10.27 -3.82
C GLY A 51 9.90 9.70 -4.97
N SER A 52 11.21 9.85 -4.85
CA SER A 52 12.16 9.39 -5.87
C SER A 52 13.30 8.61 -5.23
N GLU A 53 13.61 7.45 -5.80
CA GLU A 53 14.72 6.59 -5.40
C GLU A 53 15.50 6.12 -6.63
N THR A 54 16.74 5.73 -6.44
CA THR A 54 17.65 5.40 -7.53
C THR A 54 18.23 4.01 -7.40
N VAL A 55 18.29 3.30 -8.52
CA VAL A 55 18.86 1.95 -8.66
C VAL A 55 20.02 1.99 -9.63
N TRP A 56 21.12 1.32 -9.30
CA TRP A 56 22.20 1.05 -10.22
C TRP A 56 21.99 -0.29 -10.92
N LEU A 57 22.09 -0.30 -12.24
CA LEU A 57 22.10 -1.52 -13.05
C LEU A 57 23.52 -1.80 -13.51
N ASN A 58 23.97 -3.03 -13.29
CA ASN A 58 25.29 -3.51 -13.65
C ASN A 58 25.20 -4.78 -14.49
N LEU A 59 26.10 -4.94 -15.45
CA LEU A 59 26.18 -6.08 -16.35
C LEU A 59 27.53 -6.79 -16.23
N ASN A 60 27.50 -8.11 -16.30
CA ASN A 60 28.72 -8.93 -16.50
C ASN A 60 28.79 -9.39 -17.94
N TYR A 61 29.99 -9.45 -18.45
CA TYR A 61 30.31 -9.84 -19.84
C TYR A 61 31.23 -11.02 -19.91
N SER A 62 31.06 -11.84 -20.95
CA SER A 62 32.13 -12.72 -21.46
C SER A 62 32.82 -12.00 -22.62
N GLY A 63 34.12 -11.78 -22.54
CA GLY A 63 34.87 -11.05 -23.58
C GLY A 63 35.01 -9.56 -23.29
N THR A 64 35.40 -8.79 -24.30
CA THR A 64 35.86 -7.39 -24.16
C THR A 64 34.85 -6.31 -24.61
N SER A 65 33.74 -6.69 -25.24
CA SER A 65 32.75 -5.71 -25.72
C SER A 65 31.75 -5.38 -24.61
N THR A 66 31.48 -4.10 -24.39
CA THR A 66 30.59 -3.57 -23.38
C THR A 66 29.40 -2.81 -23.99
N ASN A 67 29.06 -3.09 -25.26
CA ASN A 67 28.01 -2.35 -26.00
C ASN A 67 26.61 -2.95 -25.85
N ALA A 68 26.40 -3.83 -24.89
CA ALA A 68 25.09 -4.41 -24.64
C ALA A 68 24.10 -3.34 -24.13
N GLN A 69 22.86 -3.43 -24.64
CA GLN A 69 21.77 -2.54 -24.23
C GLN A 69 20.68 -3.34 -23.54
N TRP A 70 20.37 -2.92 -22.32
CA TRP A 70 19.22 -3.47 -21.60
C TRP A 70 17.93 -2.73 -22.02
N LYS A 71 16.81 -3.40 -21.79
CA LYS A 71 15.44 -2.85 -21.93
C LYS A 71 14.65 -3.08 -20.67
N LEU A 72 13.81 -2.10 -20.33
CA LEU A 72 12.88 -2.15 -19.22
C LEU A 72 11.46 -2.39 -19.73
N THR A 73 10.74 -3.28 -19.03
CA THR A 73 9.32 -3.56 -19.28
C THR A 73 8.60 -3.71 -17.94
N GLY A 74 7.27 -3.62 -17.94
CA GLY A 74 6.46 -3.69 -16.74
C GLY A 74 6.28 -2.32 -16.09
N GLY A 75 5.98 -2.32 -14.79
CA GLY A 75 5.64 -1.14 -14.02
C GLY A 75 4.15 -0.82 -14.01
N GLU A 76 3.80 0.18 -13.24
CA GLU A 76 2.45 0.68 -13.04
C GLU A 76 2.41 2.19 -13.26
N SER A 77 1.25 2.74 -13.55
CA SER A 77 1.08 4.18 -13.88
C SER A 77 1.52 5.13 -12.75
N TRP A 78 1.51 4.66 -11.51
CA TRP A 78 1.92 5.40 -10.33
C TRP A 78 3.43 5.35 -10.05
N CYS A 79 4.19 4.50 -10.77
CA CYS A 79 5.63 4.32 -10.60
C CYS A 79 6.31 4.37 -11.97
N THR A 80 7.11 5.38 -12.22
CA THR A 80 7.76 5.63 -13.51
C THR A 80 9.28 5.61 -13.39
N ALA A 81 9.93 5.04 -14.40
CA ALA A 81 11.39 5.01 -14.49
C ALA A 81 11.91 6.13 -15.40
N SER A 82 13.01 6.76 -15.04
CA SER A 82 13.66 7.81 -15.82
C SER A 82 14.21 7.33 -17.16
N LYS A 83 14.45 6.03 -17.30
CA LYS A 83 14.96 5.38 -18.53
C LYS A 83 14.28 4.03 -18.74
N THR A 84 14.07 3.68 -20.00
CA THR A 84 13.52 2.36 -20.40
C THR A 84 14.53 1.49 -21.14
N SER A 85 15.74 2.00 -21.36
CA SER A 85 16.87 1.27 -21.95
C SER A 85 18.18 1.99 -21.63
N GLY A 86 19.29 1.28 -21.72
CA GLY A 86 20.63 1.84 -21.49
C GLY A 86 21.72 0.79 -21.52
N GLY A 87 22.93 1.17 -21.14
CA GLY A 87 24.10 0.32 -21.08
C GLY A 87 24.45 -0.19 -19.69
N ASP A 88 25.70 -0.57 -19.53
CA ASP A 88 26.24 -1.03 -18.25
C ASP A 88 26.49 0.13 -17.29
N ASN A 89 26.43 -0.19 -15.97
CA ASN A 89 26.75 0.74 -14.89
C ASN A 89 25.92 2.05 -14.97
N GLU A 90 24.63 1.90 -15.23
CA GLU A 90 23.74 3.03 -15.31
C GLU A 90 22.86 3.19 -14.08
N GLN A 91 22.55 4.44 -13.81
CA GLN A 91 21.64 4.86 -12.76
C GLN A 91 20.25 5.13 -13.34
N ILE A 92 19.24 4.53 -12.73
CA ILE A 92 17.84 4.69 -13.10
C ILE A 92 17.08 5.21 -11.87
N THR A 93 16.44 6.37 -12.03
CA THR A 93 15.58 6.95 -10.99
C THR A 93 14.16 6.47 -11.20
N PHE A 94 13.52 6.03 -10.12
CA PHE A 94 12.11 5.69 -10.05
C PHE A 94 11.37 6.79 -9.31
N GLU A 95 10.32 7.32 -9.92
CA GLU A 95 9.43 8.32 -9.33
C GLU A 95 8.10 7.66 -9.02
N VAL A 96 7.64 7.84 -7.78
CA VAL A 96 6.43 7.23 -7.24
C VAL A 96 5.49 8.33 -6.76
N THR A 97 4.26 8.31 -7.26
CA THR A 97 3.21 9.25 -6.84
C THR A 97 2.61 8.84 -5.50
N GLU A 98 1.94 9.78 -4.81
CA GLU A 98 1.25 9.51 -3.55
C GLU A 98 0.26 8.33 -3.66
N ASN A 99 0.26 7.46 -2.65
CA ASN A 99 -0.73 6.41 -2.44
C ASN A 99 -1.78 6.90 -1.43
N ASN A 100 -2.96 7.21 -1.89
CA ASN A 100 -4.08 7.66 -1.05
C ASN A 100 -5.00 6.52 -0.62
N ASP A 101 -4.71 5.29 -1.06
CA ASP A 101 -5.49 4.11 -0.73
C ASP A 101 -5.06 3.52 0.63
N PRO A 102 -5.96 2.84 1.33
CA PRO A 102 -5.66 2.16 2.59
C PRO A 102 -4.87 0.87 2.41
N ASP A 103 -4.54 0.50 1.18
CA ASP A 103 -3.81 -0.73 0.84
C ASP A 103 -2.41 -0.41 0.28
N GLU A 104 -1.45 -1.25 0.65
CA GLU A 104 -0.12 -1.29 0.04
C GLU A 104 -0.24 -1.66 -1.46
N ARG A 105 0.65 -1.11 -2.29
CA ARG A 105 0.70 -1.43 -3.71
C ARG A 105 2.10 -1.76 -4.19
N ASN A 106 2.18 -2.60 -5.22
CA ASN A 106 3.43 -3.10 -5.77
C ASN A 106 3.49 -2.92 -7.28
N ALA A 107 4.67 -2.52 -7.77
CA ALA A 107 4.99 -2.51 -9.19
C ALA A 107 6.20 -3.41 -9.45
N THR A 108 6.17 -4.17 -10.53
CA THR A 108 7.28 -5.02 -10.93
C THR A 108 7.81 -4.56 -12.28
N PHE A 109 9.10 -4.29 -12.31
CA PHE A 109 9.85 -3.96 -13.51
C PHE A 109 10.76 -5.13 -13.87
N THR A 110 10.87 -5.43 -15.17
CA THR A 110 11.76 -6.47 -15.68
C THR A 110 12.79 -5.83 -16.60
N PHE A 111 14.04 -5.97 -16.25
CA PHE A 111 15.20 -5.60 -17.08
C PHE A 111 15.66 -6.82 -17.87
N THR A 112 15.90 -6.64 -19.16
CA THR A 112 16.37 -7.71 -20.05
C THR A 112 17.54 -7.22 -20.90
N CYS A 113 18.56 -8.03 -21.05
CA CYS A 113 19.69 -7.78 -21.94
C CYS A 113 20.18 -9.10 -22.54
N GLY A 114 19.94 -9.30 -23.84
CA GLY A 114 20.17 -10.59 -24.48
C GLY A 114 19.36 -11.70 -23.83
N SER A 115 20.05 -12.74 -23.32
CA SER A 115 19.43 -13.88 -22.65
C SER A 115 19.29 -13.71 -21.12
N VAL A 116 19.84 -12.65 -20.54
CA VAL A 116 19.78 -12.42 -19.09
C VAL A 116 18.67 -11.44 -18.74
N SER A 117 18.09 -11.63 -17.55
CA SER A 117 17.09 -10.72 -17.01
C SER A 117 17.16 -10.64 -15.49
N THR A 118 16.71 -9.52 -14.97
CA THR A 118 16.50 -9.31 -13.53
C THR A 118 15.23 -8.52 -13.28
N LYS A 119 14.70 -8.56 -12.06
CA LYS A 119 13.49 -7.85 -11.68
C LYS A 119 13.76 -6.87 -10.56
N LEU A 120 13.08 -5.75 -10.60
CA LEU A 120 12.93 -4.80 -9.50
C LEU A 120 11.49 -4.85 -9.03
N VAL A 121 11.30 -5.05 -7.74
CA VAL A 121 10.01 -4.86 -7.09
C VAL A 121 10.03 -3.51 -6.38
N VAL A 122 9.04 -2.69 -6.69
CA VAL A 122 8.80 -1.42 -6.02
C VAL A 122 7.54 -1.58 -5.18
N THR A 123 7.69 -1.46 -3.87
CA THR A 123 6.59 -1.51 -2.91
C THR A 123 6.31 -0.09 -2.42
N GLN A 124 5.04 0.29 -2.36
CA GLN A 124 4.64 1.53 -1.71
C GLN A 124 3.61 1.26 -0.62
N LYS A 125 3.90 1.74 0.59
CA LYS A 125 3.03 1.60 1.74
C LYS A 125 1.67 2.25 1.50
N GLN A 126 0.67 1.77 2.21
CA GLN A 126 -0.66 2.36 2.28
C GLN A 126 -0.62 3.71 2.99
N LYS A 127 -1.65 4.52 2.80
CA LYS A 127 -1.93 5.67 3.64
C LYS A 127 -2.49 5.21 4.98
N ASP A 128 -1.89 5.64 6.06
CA ASP A 128 -2.37 5.35 7.40
C ASP A 128 -3.77 5.95 7.60
N ALA A 129 -4.66 5.15 8.15
CA ALA A 129 -6.04 5.52 8.40
C ALA A 129 -6.51 5.00 9.76
N LEU A 130 -7.17 5.90 10.50
CA LEU A 130 -7.84 5.62 11.76
C LEU A 130 -9.16 6.39 11.77
N THR A 131 -10.28 5.69 11.89
CA THR A 131 -11.61 6.29 11.95
C THR A 131 -12.49 5.53 12.92
N VAL A 132 -13.52 6.19 13.45
CA VAL A 132 -14.59 5.57 14.25
C VAL A 132 -15.92 5.72 13.54
N THR A 133 -16.80 4.72 13.69
CA THR A 133 -18.11 4.75 13.02
C THR A 133 -19.05 5.80 13.61
N SER A 134 -18.83 6.20 14.86
CA SER A 134 -19.60 7.26 15.53
C SER A 134 -18.73 8.00 16.54
N SER A 135 -18.73 9.32 16.45
CA SER A 135 -18.11 10.21 17.44
C SER A 135 -19.01 10.52 18.64
N LYS A 136 -20.23 9.96 18.65
CA LYS A 136 -21.23 10.23 19.69
C LYS A 136 -21.95 8.95 20.11
N ILE A 137 -22.05 8.72 21.41
CA ILE A 137 -22.84 7.66 22.03
C ILE A 137 -23.80 8.29 23.03
N GLU A 138 -25.08 8.01 22.91
CA GLU A 138 -26.12 8.44 23.84
C GLU A 138 -26.58 7.26 24.69
N MET A 139 -26.66 7.48 25.99
CA MET A 139 -27.07 6.45 26.96
C MET A 139 -28.08 7.03 27.94
N ASP A 140 -28.96 6.17 28.42
CA ASP A 140 -29.85 6.53 29.54
C ASP A 140 -29.08 6.50 30.89
N SER A 141 -29.78 6.89 31.97
CA SER A 141 -29.19 6.94 33.31
C SER A 141 -28.74 5.56 33.85
N ASN A 142 -29.32 4.47 33.36
CA ASN A 142 -28.95 3.12 33.85
C ASN A 142 -27.55 2.70 33.43
N GLY A 143 -26.97 3.36 32.41
CA GLY A 143 -25.69 2.97 31.86
C GLY A 143 -25.79 1.71 31.00
N GLY A 144 -24.71 0.92 30.96
CA GLY A 144 -24.64 -0.29 30.14
C GLY A 144 -23.37 -0.38 29.33
N ILE A 145 -23.45 -1.03 28.18
CA ILE A 145 -22.27 -1.23 27.32
C ILE A 145 -22.26 -0.20 26.18
N ALA A 146 -21.23 0.64 26.13
CA ALA A 146 -20.93 1.48 25.01
C ALA A 146 -19.96 0.74 24.06
N ILE A 147 -20.29 0.70 22.76
CA ILE A 147 -19.48 0.04 21.74
C ILE A 147 -18.93 1.11 20.81
N VAL A 148 -17.61 1.11 20.63
CA VAL A 148 -16.88 1.92 19.66
C VAL A 148 -16.31 1.00 18.60
N GLU A 149 -16.81 1.11 17.38
CA GLU A 149 -16.22 0.41 16.23
C GLU A 149 -15.10 1.28 15.63
N VAL A 150 -13.88 0.75 15.64
CA VAL A 150 -12.68 1.39 15.10
C VAL A 150 -12.36 0.74 13.76
N LYS A 151 -12.08 1.55 12.75
CA LYS A 151 -11.57 1.14 11.43
C LYS A 151 -10.17 1.73 11.27
N ALA A 152 -9.17 0.88 11.29
CA ALA A 152 -7.78 1.28 11.14
C ALA A 152 -7.02 0.23 10.32
N ASN A 153 -6.01 0.67 9.58
CA ASN A 153 -5.03 -0.18 8.90
C ASN A 153 -3.65 -0.13 9.58
N ILE A 154 -3.60 0.48 10.76
CA ILE A 154 -2.43 0.62 11.64
C ILE A 154 -2.82 0.21 13.06
N ASP A 155 -1.82 -0.09 13.88
CA ASP A 155 -2.03 -0.31 15.32
C ASP A 155 -2.48 0.99 15.99
N TYR A 156 -3.38 0.88 16.97
CA TYR A 156 -3.90 2.03 17.69
C TYR A 156 -4.03 1.75 19.19
N GLU A 157 -4.04 2.82 19.94
CA GLU A 157 -4.29 2.85 21.39
C GLU A 157 -5.57 3.64 21.69
N TYR A 158 -6.04 3.57 22.95
CA TYR A 158 -7.16 4.37 23.42
C TYR A 158 -6.87 4.99 24.79
N GLU A 159 -7.49 6.12 25.06
CA GLU A 159 -7.50 6.78 26.36
C GLU A 159 -8.94 7.12 26.78
N ILE A 160 -9.29 6.80 28.04
CA ILE A 160 -10.54 7.25 28.68
C ILE A 160 -10.28 8.62 29.28
N GLY A 161 -11.12 9.59 28.94
CA GLY A 161 -11.03 10.97 29.42
C GLY A 161 -11.02 11.07 30.94
N LYS A 162 -10.28 12.02 31.48
CA LYS A 162 -10.12 12.18 32.94
C LYS A 162 -11.44 12.39 33.67
N ASP A 163 -12.39 13.03 33.02
CA ASP A 163 -13.71 13.37 33.58
C ASP A 163 -14.68 12.19 33.63
N CYS A 164 -14.32 11.06 33.03
CA CYS A 164 -15.17 9.88 32.99
C CYS A 164 -14.50 8.59 33.47
N LYS A 165 -13.28 8.61 33.94
CA LYS A 165 -12.54 7.42 34.43
C LYS A 165 -13.24 6.68 35.56
N ASP A 166 -14.04 7.39 36.36
CA ASP A 166 -14.72 6.79 37.52
C ASP A 166 -16.00 6.04 37.13
N TRP A 167 -16.52 6.27 35.89
CA TRP A 167 -17.79 5.69 35.46
C TRP A 167 -17.75 5.08 34.04
N VAL A 168 -16.64 5.16 33.33
CA VAL A 168 -16.38 4.47 32.06
C VAL A 168 -15.16 3.58 32.23
N THR A 169 -15.29 2.29 31.98
CA THR A 169 -14.19 1.33 32.06
C THR A 169 -14.17 0.43 30.84
N LEU A 170 -12.97 0.04 30.36
CA LEU A 170 -12.88 -0.93 29.28
C LEU A 170 -13.43 -2.27 29.76
N LYS A 171 -14.32 -2.85 28.97
CA LYS A 171 -14.75 -4.23 29.16
C LYS A 171 -13.78 -5.14 28.42
N GLU A 172 -12.98 -5.92 29.16
CA GLU A 172 -12.09 -6.90 28.55
C GLU A 172 -12.91 -7.91 27.72
N THR A 173 -12.73 -7.88 26.41
CA THR A 173 -13.27 -8.92 25.53
C THR A 173 -12.13 -9.87 25.16
N ARG A 174 -12.30 -11.16 25.41
CA ARG A 174 -11.35 -12.23 25.05
C ARG A 174 -11.34 -12.55 23.55
N ALA A 175 -11.54 -11.61 22.68
CA ALA A 175 -11.57 -11.84 21.25
C ALA A 175 -10.27 -11.36 20.58
N LEU A 176 -9.61 -12.27 19.90
CA LEU A 176 -8.51 -12.00 18.97
C LEU A 176 -9.02 -11.11 17.85
N GLN A 177 -8.39 -9.94 17.68
CA GLN A 177 -8.69 -8.93 16.65
C GLN A 177 -10.13 -8.38 16.74
N THR A 178 -10.35 -7.45 17.63
CA THR A 178 -11.59 -6.67 17.61
C THR A 178 -11.31 -5.26 17.14
N THR A 179 -11.89 -4.93 16.02
CA THR A 179 -12.17 -3.55 15.60
C THR A 179 -13.22 -2.90 16.52
N MET A 180 -13.71 -3.59 17.57
CA MET A 180 -14.74 -3.12 18.48
C MET A 180 -14.18 -3.01 19.89
N LEU A 181 -14.14 -1.79 20.41
CA LEU A 181 -13.88 -1.51 21.81
C LEU A 181 -15.20 -1.45 22.56
N SER A 182 -15.32 -2.19 23.66
CA SER A 182 -16.50 -2.21 24.53
C SER A 182 -16.17 -1.58 25.86
N PHE A 183 -16.99 -0.66 26.31
CA PHE A 183 -16.84 0.04 27.58
C PHE A 183 -18.06 -0.18 28.46
N ASP A 184 -17.85 -0.54 29.71
CA ASP A 184 -18.90 -0.54 30.73
C ASP A 184 -19.08 0.89 31.25
N VAL A 185 -20.30 1.42 31.13
CA VAL A 185 -20.69 2.75 31.59
C VAL A 185 -21.58 2.57 32.82
N ALA A 186 -21.11 3.06 33.94
CA ALA A 186 -21.84 2.95 35.23
C ALA A 186 -23.13 3.78 35.21
N GLN A 187 -24.08 3.38 36.05
CA GLN A 187 -25.33 4.15 36.26
C GLN A 187 -25.02 5.57 36.70
N ASN A 188 -25.76 6.54 36.16
CA ASN A 188 -25.79 7.91 36.61
C ASN A 188 -26.91 8.10 37.59
N THR A 189 -26.60 8.23 38.88
CA THR A 189 -27.57 8.43 39.96
C THR A 189 -27.88 9.89 40.22
N ASP A 190 -27.21 10.81 39.53
CA ASP A 190 -27.47 12.23 39.62
C ASP A 190 -28.60 12.64 38.67
N PHE A 191 -29.35 13.66 39.00
CA PHE A 191 -30.41 14.19 38.15
C PHE A 191 -29.85 14.93 36.92
N GLU A 192 -28.61 15.35 36.98
CA GLU A 192 -27.95 16.04 35.89
C GLU A 192 -27.31 15.06 34.91
N LYS A 193 -27.39 15.39 33.62
CA LYS A 193 -26.66 14.68 32.57
C LYS A 193 -25.15 14.83 32.78
N ARG A 194 -24.40 13.82 32.36
CA ARG A 194 -22.94 13.87 32.31
C ARG A 194 -22.39 13.49 30.95
N GLU A 195 -21.20 13.94 30.69
CA GLU A 195 -20.49 13.71 29.43
C GLU A 195 -19.08 13.17 29.75
N GLY A 196 -18.59 12.31 28.89
CA GLY A 196 -17.24 11.75 28.99
C GLY A 196 -16.68 11.47 27.60
N THR A 197 -15.37 11.41 27.49
CA THR A 197 -14.71 11.19 26.21
C THR A 197 -13.85 9.93 26.22
N ILE A 198 -13.78 9.29 25.07
CA ILE A 198 -12.84 8.23 24.75
C ILE A 198 -12.09 8.71 23.51
N THR A 199 -10.77 8.70 23.54
CA THR A 199 -9.93 9.02 22.40
C THR A 199 -9.22 7.77 21.93
N VAL A 200 -9.34 7.45 20.63
CA VAL A 200 -8.58 6.41 19.95
C VAL A 200 -7.53 7.09 19.11
N PHE A 201 -6.28 6.66 19.21
CA PHE A 201 -5.17 7.36 18.55
C PHE A 201 -4.07 6.42 18.08
N SER A 202 -3.32 6.87 17.10
CA SER A 202 -2.07 6.31 16.61
C SER A 202 -1.23 7.46 16.08
N ASP A 203 0.00 7.19 15.65
CA ASP A 203 0.97 8.21 15.19
C ASP A 203 0.34 9.32 14.33
N GLY A 204 0.09 10.47 14.94
CA GLY A 204 -0.45 11.67 14.27
C GLY A 204 -1.94 11.62 13.91
N LEU A 205 -2.64 10.51 14.15
CA LEU A 205 -4.07 10.34 13.94
C LEU A 205 -4.80 10.21 15.28
N SER A 206 -5.96 10.83 15.42
CA SER A 206 -6.81 10.66 16.61
C SER A 206 -8.27 10.89 16.30
N GLU A 207 -9.13 10.09 16.93
CA GLU A 207 -10.57 10.20 16.89
C GLU A 207 -11.13 10.26 18.30
N THR A 208 -12.04 11.20 18.57
CA THR A 208 -12.66 11.36 19.89
C THR A 208 -14.12 10.99 19.83
N ILE A 209 -14.53 10.14 20.75
CA ILE A 209 -15.92 9.70 20.94
C ILE A 209 -16.43 10.33 22.23
N THR A 210 -17.57 11.03 22.17
CA THR A 210 -18.23 11.59 23.33
C THR A 210 -19.40 10.72 23.75
N ILE A 211 -19.40 10.29 25.02
CA ILE A 211 -20.52 9.59 25.66
C ILE A 211 -21.37 10.63 26.36
N TYR A 212 -22.64 10.71 26.02
CA TYR A 212 -23.66 11.53 26.65
C TYR A 212 -24.56 10.62 27.46
N GLN A 213 -24.55 10.75 28.81
CA GLN A 213 -25.40 9.97 29.66
C GLN A 213 -26.45 10.84 30.34
N ALA A 214 -27.69 10.48 30.20
CA ALA A 214 -28.82 11.17 30.85
C ALA A 214 -28.69 11.09 32.39
N GLY A 215 -29.26 12.08 33.06
CA GLY A 215 -29.45 12.02 34.52
C GLY A 215 -30.64 11.12 34.90
N GLU A 216 -30.67 10.69 36.16
CA GLU A 216 -31.79 9.93 36.70
C GLU A 216 -33.09 10.75 36.66
N LYS A 217 -34.18 10.11 36.22
CA LYS A 217 -35.49 10.77 36.19
C LYS A 217 -36.12 10.73 37.60
N PRO A 218 -36.61 11.88 38.12
CA PRO A 218 -37.32 11.88 39.40
C PRO A 218 -38.49 10.92 39.38
N THR A 219 -38.56 10.03 40.34
CA THR A 219 -39.73 9.18 40.53
C THR A 219 -40.83 9.96 41.30
N ILE A 220 -41.92 10.26 40.65
CA ILE A 220 -43.07 10.86 41.35
C ILE A 220 -43.84 9.74 42.04
N VAL A 221 -43.75 9.65 43.37
CA VAL A 221 -44.57 8.75 44.19
C VAL A 221 -45.89 9.42 44.48
N PRO A 222 -47.04 8.88 44.02
CA PRO A 222 -48.33 9.45 44.35
C PRO A 222 -48.57 9.32 45.86
N VAL A 223 -48.77 10.46 46.52
CA VAL A 223 -49.19 10.46 47.93
C VAL A 223 -50.71 10.20 47.99
N SER A 224 -51.11 9.04 48.46
CA SER A 224 -52.53 8.76 48.71
C SER A 224 -52.94 9.43 50.02
N TYR A 225 -53.73 10.49 49.92
CA TYR A 225 -54.36 11.09 51.09
C TYR A 225 -55.61 10.25 51.42
N THR A 226 -55.49 9.43 52.48
CA THR A 226 -56.68 8.87 53.13
C THR A 226 -57.35 9.97 53.98
N HIS A 227 -58.49 10.50 53.48
CA HIS A 227 -59.34 11.27 54.33
C HIS A 227 -59.88 10.42 55.48
N LEU A 228 -59.39 10.69 56.68
CA LEU A 228 -60.10 10.23 57.88
C LEU A 228 -61.35 11.08 58.10
N THR A 229 -62.52 10.51 57.92
CA THR A 229 -63.81 11.02 58.32
C THR A 229 -64.11 10.63 59.76
#